data_b2bf771bcf317048f4374145da25e417
#
_entry.id   b2bf771bcf317048f4374145da25e417
#
_cell.length_a   1.000
_cell.length_b   1.000
_cell.length_c   1.000
_cell.angle_alpha   90.00
_cell.angle_beta   90.00
_cell.angle_gamma   90.00
#
_symmetry.space_group_name_H-M   'P 1'
#
loop_
_entity.id
_entity.type
_entity.pdbx_description
1 polymer ?
#
loop_
_entity_poly.entity_id
_entity_poly.type
_entity_poly.pdbx_seq_one_letter_code
_entity_poly.pdbx_strand_id
1 'polypeptide(L)'
;MTAMRPQPRPGVLDIQAYVPGKSSAPGVAKVFKLSSNETPLGPSPKAIAAYKSAGDRLEEYPDGSASELRDAIGRAFGLDPDRIVCGAGSDDLLHLLAYAYLVDGDEAIHTTHGFLIYPIVTLGAGARPIVAPETNYTADVDAILATVTKRTKLVFLANPNNPTGTYLSFDEIKRLHRGLPANVLLVLDGAYAEYVRNNDYEAGIELVATSENVVMCRTFSKIHGLAALRLGWMFGPAHIVDAVNRIRGPFNVSDAAIAAGVAAMEDLEHQERSRQHNTRWLAWLTEEIGKLGLKVTPSVANFVLIHFPQAKGRTAADADAFLTARGLILRQTTAYRLPNALRLSVGTEEANRLVVGALKEFLGPR
;
A
#
# COMPACT_ATOMS: atom_id res chain seq x y z
N MET A 1 5.35 45.56 -5.26
CA MET A 1 5.37 44.66 -6.42
C MET A 1 5.91 43.29 -5.93
N THR A 2 5.08 42.27 -5.84
CA THR A 2 5.54 40.89 -5.55
C THR A 2 6.41 40.47 -6.73
N ALA A 3 7.67 40.10 -6.44
CA ALA A 3 8.59 39.64 -7.48
C ALA A 3 7.96 38.46 -8.24
N MET A 4 7.95 38.53 -9.57
CA MET A 4 7.50 37.39 -10.40
C MET A 4 8.41 36.22 -10.16
N ARG A 5 7.86 35.09 -9.63
CA ARG A 5 8.57 33.85 -9.39
C ARG A 5 7.86 32.68 -10.11
N PRO A 6 8.57 31.62 -10.48
CA PRO A 6 7.93 30.42 -11.04
C PRO A 6 6.81 29.93 -10.12
N GLN A 7 5.68 29.58 -10.70
CA GLN A 7 4.53 29.01 -9.99
C GLN A 7 4.38 27.56 -10.41
N PRO A 8 4.12 26.63 -9.48
CA PRO A 8 3.74 25.27 -9.85
C PRO A 8 2.36 25.28 -10.54
N ARG A 9 2.04 24.22 -11.25
CA ARG A 9 0.72 24.07 -11.82
C ARG A 9 -0.38 24.03 -10.73
N PRO A 10 -1.65 24.36 -11.08
CA PRO A 10 -2.78 24.28 -10.14
C PRO A 10 -2.87 22.93 -9.45
N GLY A 11 -3.33 22.92 -8.18
CA GLY A 11 -3.46 21.72 -7.37
C GLY A 11 -2.21 21.31 -6.58
N VAL A 12 -1.00 21.63 -7.07
CA VAL A 12 0.24 21.21 -6.38
C VAL A 12 0.37 21.81 -4.98
N LEU A 13 0.00 23.09 -4.80
CA LEU A 13 0.07 23.76 -3.50
C LEU A 13 -1.09 23.37 -2.56
N ASP A 14 -2.11 22.67 -3.05
CA ASP A 14 -3.21 22.14 -2.25
C ASP A 14 -2.86 20.76 -1.67
N ILE A 15 -1.77 20.16 -2.12
CA ILE A 15 -1.30 18.87 -1.63
C ILE A 15 -0.78 19.02 -0.21
N GLN A 16 -1.39 18.27 0.73
CA GLN A 16 -0.78 18.04 2.02
C GLN A 16 0.34 17.02 1.85
N ALA A 17 1.58 17.45 2.10
CA ALA A 17 2.74 16.58 1.99
C ALA A 17 2.56 15.30 2.83
N TYR A 18 2.92 14.16 2.27
CA TYR A 18 2.84 12.88 2.99
C TYR A 18 3.76 12.90 4.21
N VAL A 19 3.19 12.64 5.38
CA VAL A 19 3.93 12.52 6.63
C VAL A 19 4.13 11.03 6.94
N PRO A 20 5.37 10.52 6.91
CA PRO A 20 5.66 9.13 7.25
C PRO A 20 5.25 8.80 8.69
N GLY A 21 5.09 7.50 8.99
CA GLY A 21 4.97 7.04 10.38
C GLY A 21 6.23 7.37 11.17
N LYS A 22 6.08 7.72 12.45
CA LYS A 22 7.22 7.91 13.37
C LYS A 22 8.08 6.64 13.36
N SER A 23 9.40 6.81 13.50
CA SER A 23 10.38 5.71 13.54
C SER A 23 11.25 5.74 14.80
N SER A 24 11.12 6.76 15.65
CA SER A 24 11.91 6.94 16.86
C SER A 24 11.03 7.45 18.00
N ALA A 25 11.47 7.15 19.23
CA ALA A 25 10.90 7.67 20.47
C ALA A 25 12.05 8.26 21.30
N PRO A 26 12.11 9.59 21.51
CA PRO A 26 13.19 10.21 22.29
C PRO A 26 13.29 9.63 23.70
N GLY A 27 14.52 9.30 24.11
CA GLY A 27 14.79 8.77 25.47
C GLY A 27 14.47 7.28 25.66
N VAL A 28 14.04 6.56 24.62
CA VAL A 28 13.72 5.11 24.69
C VAL A 28 14.81 4.31 24.02
N ALA A 29 15.45 3.39 24.75
CA ALA A 29 16.59 2.60 24.26
C ALA A 29 16.18 1.54 23.23
N LYS A 30 15.00 0.91 23.37
CA LYS A 30 14.49 -0.13 22.44
C LYS A 30 13.18 0.32 21.84
N VAL A 31 13.15 0.46 20.54
CA VAL A 31 11.98 0.91 19.77
C VAL A 31 11.50 -0.19 18.85
N PHE A 32 10.20 -0.45 18.89
CA PHE A 32 9.47 -1.31 17.94
C PHE A 32 8.69 -0.41 16.99
N LYS A 33 9.16 -0.28 15.75
CA LYS A 33 8.48 0.47 14.69
C LYS A 33 7.36 -0.37 14.09
N LEU A 34 6.13 -0.09 14.47
CA LEU A 34 4.93 -0.82 14.05
C LEU A 34 3.98 0.09 13.24
N SER A 35 4.55 1.12 12.59
CA SER A 35 3.80 2.22 11.96
C SER A 35 3.73 2.15 10.42
N SER A 36 4.54 1.30 9.76
CA SER A 36 4.72 1.39 8.30
C SER A 36 4.45 0.08 7.56
N ASN A 37 3.89 -0.93 8.23
CA ASN A 37 3.50 -2.21 7.64
C ASN A 37 4.69 -2.97 7.02
N GLU A 38 5.88 -2.80 7.59
CA GLU A 38 7.04 -3.63 7.25
C GLU A 38 6.82 -5.05 7.77
N THR A 39 7.40 -6.07 7.11
CA THR A 39 7.38 -7.44 7.63
C THR A 39 8.41 -7.61 8.75
N PRO A 40 8.04 -8.21 9.89
CA PRO A 40 8.96 -8.37 11.02
C PRO A 40 10.06 -9.41 10.78
N LEU A 41 9.90 -10.28 9.77
CA LEU A 41 10.92 -11.29 9.42
C LEU A 41 12.04 -10.74 8.54
N GLY A 42 11.88 -9.49 8.04
CA GLY A 42 12.83 -8.89 7.10
C GLY A 42 12.81 -9.56 5.72
N PRO A 43 13.80 -9.25 4.88
CA PRO A 43 13.94 -9.85 3.55
C PRO A 43 14.51 -11.27 3.61
N SER A 44 14.27 -12.03 2.54
CA SER A 44 14.88 -13.33 2.32
C SER A 44 16.43 -13.26 2.39
N PRO A 45 17.09 -14.24 3.01
CA PRO A 45 18.56 -14.34 2.96
C PRO A 45 19.12 -14.40 1.54
N LYS A 46 18.38 -14.99 0.59
CA LYS A 46 18.77 -15.01 -0.83
C LYS A 46 18.72 -13.61 -1.44
N ALA A 47 17.68 -12.83 -1.11
CA ALA A 47 17.57 -11.44 -1.56
C ALA A 47 18.69 -10.56 -0.98
N ILE A 48 19.06 -10.76 0.30
CA ILE A 48 20.20 -10.05 0.91
C ILE A 48 21.51 -10.40 0.20
N ALA A 49 21.73 -11.67 -0.13
CA ALA A 49 22.94 -12.11 -0.83
C ALA A 49 23.01 -11.50 -2.24
N ALA A 50 21.92 -11.55 -3.00
CA ALA A 50 21.82 -10.95 -4.34
C ALA A 50 22.07 -9.43 -4.30
N TYR A 51 21.46 -8.72 -3.34
CA TYR A 51 21.70 -7.29 -3.13
C TYR A 51 23.19 -6.97 -2.90
N LYS A 52 23.86 -7.76 -2.05
CA LYS A 52 25.30 -7.55 -1.75
C LYS A 52 26.18 -7.78 -2.98
N SER A 53 25.87 -8.79 -3.78
CA SER A 53 26.63 -9.08 -5.02
C SER A 53 26.47 -7.98 -6.08
N ALA A 54 25.35 -7.29 -6.12
CA ALA A 54 25.17 -6.16 -7.05
C ALA A 54 26.05 -4.95 -6.70
N GLY A 55 26.57 -4.87 -5.48
CA GLY A 55 27.48 -3.79 -5.04
C GLY A 55 28.84 -3.75 -5.75
N ASP A 56 29.22 -4.80 -6.45
CA ASP A 56 30.52 -4.88 -7.17
C ASP A 56 30.52 -4.16 -8.54
N ARG A 57 29.35 -3.61 -8.96
CA ARG A 57 29.15 -2.98 -10.29
C ARG A 57 28.36 -1.68 -10.20
N LEU A 58 28.62 -0.87 -9.18
CA LEU A 58 27.86 0.37 -8.96
C LEU A 58 28.08 1.45 -10.02
N GLU A 59 29.16 1.35 -10.82
CA GLU A 59 29.48 2.24 -11.92
C GLU A 59 28.67 1.94 -13.20
N GLU A 60 28.00 0.80 -13.29
CA GLU A 60 27.21 0.40 -14.45
C GLU A 60 25.74 0.82 -14.29
N TYR A 61 25.11 1.27 -15.39
CA TYR A 61 23.67 1.44 -15.41
C TYR A 61 22.97 0.07 -15.38
N PRO A 62 21.83 -0.03 -14.66
CA PRO A 62 21.05 -1.26 -14.66
C PRO A 62 20.39 -1.51 -16.02
N ASP A 63 19.86 -2.73 -16.22
CA ASP A 63 18.94 -2.98 -17.33
C ASP A 63 17.69 -2.08 -17.19
N GLY A 64 17.56 -1.12 -18.09
CA GLY A 64 16.44 -0.16 -18.08
C GLY A 64 15.08 -0.80 -18.30
N SER A 65 15.01 -2.05 -18.76
CA SER A 65 13.78 -2.83 -18.93
C SER A 65 13.45 -3.69 -17.71
N ALA A 66 14.41 -3.89 -16.78
CA ALA A 66 14.32 -4.84 -15.67
C ALA A 66 13.88 -6.24 -16.12
N SER A 67 14.44 -6.74 -17.25
CA SER A 67 13.99 -7.96 -17.94
C SER A 67 14.03 -9.19 -17.04
N GLU A 68 15.12 -9.41 -16.30
CA GLU A 68 15.25 -10.55 -15.39
C GLU A 68 14.16 -10.55 -14.30
N LEU A 69 13.83 -9.37 -13.78
CA LEU A 69 12.77 -9.24 -12.77
C LEU A 69 11.39 -9.46 -13.37
N ARG A 70 11.12 -8.91 -14.55
CA ARG A 70 9.86 -9.15 -15.29
C ARG A 70 9.66 -10.62 -15.57
N ASP A 71 10.71 -11.32 -16.02
CA ASP A 71 10.71 -12.76 -16.27
C ASP A 71 10.47 -13.57 -14.99
N ALA A 72 11.10 -13.19 -13.86
CA ALA A 72 10.88 -13.84 -12.57
C ALA A 72 9.43 -13.66 -12.08
N ILE A 73 8.86 -12.46 -12.23
CA ILE A 73 7.45 -12.18 -11.92
C ILE A 73 6.54 -12.99 -12.87
N GLY A 74 6.85 -12.99 -14.17
CA GLY A 74 6.11 -13.76 -15.16
C GLY A 74 6.04 -15.24 -14.82
N ARG A 75 7.19 -15.85 -14.45
CA ARG A 75 7.25 -17.25 -14.01
C ARG A 75 6.45 -17.50 -12.72
N ALA A 76 6.54 -16.58 -11.76
CA ALA A 76 5.89 -16.76 -10.45
C ALA A 76 4.37 -16.70 -10.52
N PHE A 77 3.82 -15.88 -11.42
CA PHE A 77 2.38 -15.63 -11.52
C PHE A 77 1.73 -16.14 -12.83
N GLY A 78 2.51 -16.73 -13.74
CA GLY A 78 2.00 -17.17 -15.05
C GLY A 78 1.62 -16.01 -15.97
N LEU A 79 2.37 -14.89 -15.92
CA LEU A 79 2.09 -13.66 -16.64
C LEU A 79 3.06 -13.48 -17.83
N ASP A 80 2.58 -12.78 -18.85
CA ASP A 80 3.41 -12.29 -19.95
C ASP A 80 4.34 -11.18 -19.45
N PRO A 81 5.67 -11.36 -19.45
CA PRO A 81 6.63 -10.35 -19.02
C PRO A 81 6.53 -9.03 -19.79
N ASP A 82 6.07 -9.04 -21.04
CA ASP A 82 5.92 -7.83 -21.86
C ASP A 82 4.74 -6.98 -21.44
N ARG A 83 3.86 -7.52 -20.59
CA ARG A 83 2.76 -6.80 -19.95
C ARG A 83 3.09 -6.32 -18.54
N ILE A 84 4.36 -6.40 -18.10
CA ILE A 84 4.84 -5.99 -16.78
C ILE A 84 5.73 -4.75 -16.90
N VAL A 85 5.51 -3.78 -16.00
CA VAL A 85 6.40 -2.63 -15.81
C VAL A 85 6.90 -2.63 -14.38
N CYS A 86 8.22 -2.52 -14.18
CA CYS A 86 8.82 -2.33 -12.86
C CYS A 86 9.03 -0.84 -12.55
N GLY A 87 8.84 -0.46 -11.29
CA GLY A 87 8.95 0.92 -10.82
C GLY A 87 9.69 1.06 -9.49
N ALA A 88 10.07 2.27 -9.15
CA ALA A 88 10.69 2.61 -7.86
C ALA A 88 9.67 2.56 -6.69
N GLY A 89 9.07 1.40 -6.48
CA GLY A 89 7.90 1.14 -5.65
C GLY A 89 6.60 1.22 -6.45
N SER A 90 5.51 0.67 -5.90
CA SER A 90 4.18 0.85 -6.51
C SER A 90 3.76 2.32 -6.57
N ASP A 91 4.25 3.15 -5.64
CA ASP A 91 3.98 4.60 -5.62
C ASP A 91 4.45 5.29 -6.92
N ASP A 92 5.62 4.91 -7.45
CA ASP A 92 6.13 5.41 -8.73
C ASP A 92 5.16 5.08 -9.88
N LEU A 93 4.68 3.85 -9.92
CA LEU A 93 3.72 3.40 -10.93
C LEU A 93 2.37 4.14 -10.83
N LEU A 94 1.89 4.40 -9.60
CA LEU A 94 0.67 5.20 -9.38
C LEU A 94 0.84 6.65 -9.88
N HIS A 95 2.03 7.25 -9.68
CA HIS A 95 2.36 8.55 -10.24
C HIS A 95 2.38 8.52 -11.78
N LEU A 96 3.03 7.53 -12.36
CA LEU A 96 3.11 7.39 -13.81
C LEU A 96 1.72 7.20 -14.45
N LEU A 97 0.86 6.40 -13.83
CA LEU A 97 -0.52 6.24 -14.28
C LEU A 97 -1.31 7.55 -14.20
N ALA A 98 -1.21 8.28 -13.09
CA ALA A 98 -1.85 9.58 -12.97
C ALA A 98 -1.30 10.58 -14.03
N TYR A 99 -0.01 10.56 -14.27
CA TYR A 99 0.65 11.41 -15.25
C TYR A 99 0.26 11.10 -16.69
N ALA A 100 0.04 9.82 -17.01
CA ALA A 100 -0.33 9.36 -18.34
C ALA A 100 -1.81 9.63 -18.68
N TYR A 101 -2.69 9.61 -17.68
CA TYR A 101 -4.14 9.53 -17.91
C TYR A 101 -4.93 10.71 -17.36
N LEU A 102 -4.30 11.65 -16.62
CA LEU A 102 -4.99 12.80 -16.03
C LEU A 102 -4.43 14.12 -16.57
N VAL A 103 -5.36 15.03 -16.86
CA VAL A 103 -5.07 16.44 -17.17
C VAL A 103 -5.97 17.35 -16.34
N ASP A 104 -5.77 18.66 -16.42
CA ASP A 104 -6.63 19.65 -15.78
C ASP A 104 -8.09 19.48 -16.20
N GLY A 105 -9.00 19.48 -15.23
CA GLY A 105 -10.44 19.25 -15.41
C GLY A 105 -10.86 17.78 -15.32
N ASP A 106 -9.94 16.81 -15.36
CA ASP A 106 -10.25 15.40 -15.14
C ASP A 106 -10.49 15.08 -13.67
N GLU A 107 -11.09 13.92 -13.43
CA GLU A 107 -11.39 13.41 -12.09
C GLU A 107 -10.81 12.00 -11.89
N ALA A 108 -10.24 11.78 -10.69
CA ALA A 108 -9.86 10.44 -10.23
C ALA A 108 -10.59 10.11 -8.92
N ILE A 109 -11.22 8.94 -8.88
CA ILE A 109 -12.00 8.48 -7.73
C ILE A 109 -11.11 7.64 -6.81
N HIS A 110 -11.27 7.83 -5.51
CA HIS A 110 -10.76 6.96 -4.45
C HIS A 110 -11.75 6.89 -3.28
N THR A 111 -11.61 5.91 -2.39
CA THR A 111 -12.51 5.76 -1.23
C THR A 111 -12.15 6.68 -0.06
N THR A 112 -13.08 6.87 0.88
CA THR A 112 -12.94 7.81 2.02
C THR A 112 -11.67 7.59 2.83
N HIS A 113 -11.33 6.32 3.09
CA HIS A 113 -10.14 5.93 3.83
C HIS A 113 -9.10 5.26 2.91
N GLY A 114 -9.11 5.58 1.61
CA GLY A 114 -8.12 5.09 0.64
C GLY A 114 -6.71 5.56 0.95
N PHE A 115 -5.72 4.92 0.33
CA PHE A 115 -4.32 5.25 0.55
C PHE A 115 -4.03 6.70 0.16
N LEU A 116 -3.30 7.42 1.02
CA LEU A 116 -3.07 8.86 0.92
C LEU A 116 -2.35 9.30 -0.37
N ILE A 117 -1.71 8.39 -1.08
CA ILE A 117 -1.04 8.69 -2.33
C ILE A 117 -2.03 9.06 -3.45
N TYR A 118 -3.25 8.51 -3.43
CA TYR A 118 -4.21 8.73 -4.53
C TYR A 118 -4.61 10.19 -4.71
N PRO A 119 -5.05 10.94 -3.68
CA PRO A 119 -5.28 12.37 -3.84
C PRO A 119 -3.99 13.15 -4.17
N ILE A 120 -2.84 12.73 -3.67
CA ILE A 120 -1.55 13.38 -3.96
C ILE A 120 -1.22 13.29 -5.45
N VAL A 121 -1.25 12.09 -6.03
CA VAL A 121 -0.93 11.91 -7.47
C VAL A 121 -1.96 12.57 -8.37
N THR A 122 -3.22 12.58 -7.97
CA THR A 122 -4.32 13.23 -8.70
C THR A 122 -4.12 14.73 -8.75
N LEU A 123 -3.92 15.38 -7.61
CA LEU A 123 -3.64 16.84 -7.53
C LEU A 123 -2.30 17.17 -8.20
N GLY A 124 -1.29 16.32 -8.04
CA GLY A 124 0.00 16.45 -8.70
C GLY A 124 -0.11 16.40 -10.23
N ALA A 125 -1.07 15.67 -10.79
CA ALA A 125 -1.39 15.67 -12.22
C ALA A 125 -2.23 16.89 -12.66
N GLY A 126 -2.72 17.73 -11.74
CA GLY A 126 -3.59 18.87 -12.00
C GLY A 126 -5.07 18.50 -12.06
N ALA A 127 -5.41 17.24 -11.78
CA ALA A 127 -6.78 16.74 -11.79
C ALA A 127 -7.45 16.83 -10.41
N ARG A 128 -8.72 16.49 -10.34
CA ARG A 128 -9.53 16.59 -9.13
C ARG A 128 -9.75 15.23 -8.47
N PRO A 129 -9.35 15.02 -7.19
CA PRO A 129 -9.68 13.81 -6.45
C PRO A 129 -11.17 13.83 -6.03
N ILE A 130 -11.88 12.76 -6.33
CA ILE A 130 -13.27 12.53 -5.94
C ILE A 130 -13.31 11.42 -4.92
N VAL A 131 -13.99 11.65 -3.80
CA VAL A 131 -14.06 10.71 -2.69
C VAL A 131 -15.38 9.95 -2.75
N ALA A 132 -15.31 8.62 -2.93
CA ALA A 132 -16.45 7.74 -2.78
C ALA A 132 -16.62 7.31 -1.31
N PRO A 133 -17.84 7.35 -0.74
CA PRO A 133 -18.08 6.86 0.62
C PRO A 133 -17.79 5.36 0.74
N GLU A 134 -17.53 4.94 1.98
CA GLU A 134 -17.33 3.54 2.35
C GLU A 134 -18.45 3.07 3.27
N THR A 135 -18.73 1.77 3.25
CA THR A 135 -19.65 1.14 4.18
C THR A 135 -18.85 0.25 5.15
N ASN A 136 -18.92 0.53 6.46
CA ASN A 136 -18.20 -0.22 7.50
C ASN A 136 -16.67 -0.33 7.25
N TYR A 137 -16.04 0.76 6.84
CA TYR A 137 -14.60 0.83 6.49
C TYR A 137 -14.19 -0.01 5.28
N THR A 138 -15.15 -0.46 4.49
CA THR A 138 -14.94 -1.23 3.26
C THR A 138 -15.43 -0.42 2.07
N ALA A 139 -14.71 -0.45 0.97
CA ALA A 139 -15.11 0.18 -0.26
C ALA A 139 -16.52 -0.26 -0.65
N ASP A 140 -17.35 0.69 -1.12
CA ASP A 140 -18.72 0.45 -1.54
C ASP A 140 -18.80 0.66 -3.06
N VAL A 141 -19.08 -0.43 -3.77
CA VAL A 141 -19.10 -0.43 -5.25
C VAL A 141 -20.19 0.48 -5.79
N ASP A 142 -21.37 0.49 -5.17
CA ASP A 142 -22.48 1.35 -5.61
C ASP A 142 -22.15 2.82 -5.39
N ALA A 143 -21.53 3.13 -4.24
CA ALA A 143 -21.06 4.48 -3.96
C ALA A 143 -19.97 4.92 -4.94
N ILE A 144 -19.01 4.05 -5.28
CA ILE A 144 -17.98 4.35 -6.29
C ILE A 144 -18.65 4.64 -7.64
N LEU A 145 -19.54 3.77 -8.10
CA LEU A 145 -20.22 3.93 -9.37
C LEU A 145 -21.10 5.18 -9.42
N ALA A 146 -21.76 5.54 -8.31
CA ALA A 146 -22.54 6.76 -8.20
C ALA A 146 -21.72 8.06 -8.29
N THR A 147 -20.41 8.01 -8.02
CA THR A 147 -19.52 9.18 -8.13
C THR A 147 -18.92 9.36 -9.53
N VAL A 148 -19.11 8.38 -10.44
CA VAL A 148 -18.57 8.44 -11.81
C VAL A 148 -19.25 9.56 -12.60
N THR A 149 -18.45 10.39 -13.26
CA THR A 149 -18.90 11.47 -14.15
C THR A 149 -18.26 11.34 -15.53
N LYS A 150 -18.64 12.21 -16.47
CA LYS A 150 -17.97 12.29 -17.80
C LYS A 150 -16.49 12.71 -17.70
N ARG A 151 -16.07 13.31 -16.58
CA ARG A 151 -14.68 13.73 -16.32
C ARG A 151 -13.85 12.63 -15.64
N THR A 152 -14.46 11.58 -15.13
CA THR A 152 -13.75 10.49 -14.48
C THR A 152 -12.86 9.77 -15.49
N LYS A 153 -11.57 9.65 -15.16
CA LYS A 153 -10.55 8.93 -15.96
C LYS A 153 -9.93 7.78 -15.20
N LEU A 154 -9.76 7.92 -13.88
CA LEU A 154 -9.17 6.88 -13.04
C LEU A 154 -10.07 6.54 -11.86
N VAL A 155 -10.05 5.27 -11.48
CA VAL A 155 -10.53 4.80 -10.17
C VAL A 155 -9.39 4.07 -9.49
N PHE A 156 -8.89 4.61 -8.39
CA PHE A 156 -7.89 3.94 -7.54
C PHE A 156 -8.59 3.13 -6.47
N LEU A 157 -8.30 1.84 -6.42
CA LEU A 157 -8.88 0.92 -5.44
C LEU A 157 -7.78 0.07 -4.79
N ALA A 158 -7.48 0.33 -3.52
CA ALA A 158 -6.63 -0.55 -2.72
C ALA A 158 -7.41 -1.77 -2.28
N ASN A 159 -6.92 -2.96 -2.61
CA ASN A 159 -7.56 -4.23 -2.24
C ASN A 159 -6.51 -5.30 -1.91
N PRO A 160 -6.26 -5.58 -0.61
CA PRO A 160 -6.82 -4.99 0.61
C PRO A 160 -6.52 -3.51 0.83
N ASN A 161 -7.44 -2.79 1.49
CA ASN A 161 -7.30 -1.37 1.72
C ASN A 161 -6.36 -1.05 2.90
N ASN A 162 -5.61 0.02 2.78
CA ASN A 162 -4.82 0.64 3.84
C ASN A 162 -5.42 2.04 4.14
N PRO A 163 -5.88 2.31 5.39
CA PRO A 163 -5.46 1.69 6.66
C PRO A 163 -6.48 0.70 7.26
N THR A 164 -7.55 0.36 6.59
CA THR A 164 -8.67 -0.39 7.17
C THR A 164 -8.40 -1.89 7.26
N GLY A 165 -7.62 -2.46 6.34
CA GLY A 165 -7.35 -3.89 6.24
C GLY A 165 -8.48 -4.70 5.61
N THR A 166 -9.58 -4.05 5.26
CA THR A 166 -10.74 -4.65 4.60
C THR A 166 -10.49 -4.91 3.13
N TYR A 167 -11.31 -5.75 2.49
CA TYR A 167 -11.19 -6.05 1.07
C TYR A 167 -12.57 -6.24 0.43
N LEU A 168 -12.62 -6.11 -0.89
CA LEU A 168 -13.73 -6.54 -1.72
C LEU A 168 -13.45 -7.93 -2.30
N SER A 169 -14.49 -8.77 -2.36
CA SER A 169 -14.41 -10.03 -3.08
C SER A 169 -14.16 -9.81 -4.57
N PHE A 170 -13.68 -10.83 -5.26
CA PHE A 170 -13.44 -10.74 -6.69
C PHE A 170 -14.72 -10.47 -7.49
N ASP A 171 -15.86 -11.00 -7.04
CA ASP A 171 -17.15 -10.72 -7.67
C ASP A 171 -17.54 -9.24 -7.57
N GLU A 172 -17.28 -8.59 -6.43
CA GLU A 172 -17.48 -7.15 -6.28
C GLU A 172 -16.52 -6.32 -7.15
N ILE A 173 -15.26 -6.76 -7.31
CA ILE A 173 -14.31 -6.12 -8.24
C ILE A 173 -14.80 -6.25 -9.69
N LYS A 174 -15.30 -7.43 -10.10
CA LYS A 174 -15.90 -7.63 -11.41
C LYS A 174 -17.17 -6.78 -11.60
N ARG A 175 -17.98 -6.63 -10.55
CA ARG A 175 -19.17 -5.78 -10.57
C ARG A 175 -18.79 -4.31 -10.75
N LEU A 176 -17.78 -3.85 -10.02
CA LEU A 176 -17.24 -2.49 -10.20
C LEU A 176 -16.79 -2.28 -11.64
N HIS A 177 -15.92 -3.13 -12.16
CA HIS A 177 -15.39 -3.01 -13.51
C HIS A 177 -16.50 -2.97 -14.57
N ARG A 178 -17.49 -3.86 -14.48
CA ARG A 178 -18.64 -3.88 -15.43
C ARG A 178 -19.47 -2.61 -15.39
N GLY A 179 -19.53 -1.93 -14.25
CA GLY A 179 -20.28 -0.67 -14.09
C GLY A 179 -19.49 0.58 -14.52
N LEU A 180 -18.17 0.46 -14.71
CA LEU A 180 -17.35 1.58 -15.17
C LEU A 180 -17.43 1.77 -16.69
N PRO A 181 -17.44 3.03 -17.19
CA PRO A 181 -17.27 3.30 -18.61
C PRO A 181 -15.95 2.74 -19.14
N ALA A 182 -15.93 2.27 -20.39
CA ALA A 182 -14.74 1.67 -20.99
C ALA A 182 -13.50 2.60 -21.08
N ASN A 183 -13.73 3.91 -21.05
CA ASN A 183 -12.67 4.92 -21.05
C ASN A 183 -12.21 5.33 -19.65
N VAL A 184 -12.65 4.65 -18.59
CA VAL A 184 -12.20 4.84 -17.22
C VAL A 184 -11.26 3.70 -16.86
N LEU A 185 -10.02 4.03 -16.44
CA LEU A 185 -9.02 3.06 -16.03
C LEU A 185 -9.22 2.70 -14.55
N LEU A 186 -9.43 1.41 -14.26
CA LEU A 186 -9.44 0.86 -12.91
C LEU A 186 -8.03 0.46 -12.50
N VAL A 187 -7.51 1.09 -11.45
CA VAL A 187 -6.19 0.80 -10.88
C VAL A 187 -6.38 0.00 -9.59
N LEU A 188 -6.09 -1.30 -9.64
CA LEU A 188 -6.13 -2.20 -8.49
C LEU A 188 -4.77 -2.17 -7.77
N ASP A 189 -4.74 -1.59 -6.58
CA ASP A 189 -3.54 -1.57 -5.73
C ASP A 189 -3.55 -2.78 -4.79
N GLY A 190 -2.83 -3.83 -5.21
CA GLY A 190 -2.69 -5.08 -4.50
C GLY A 190 -1.47 -5.13 -3.56
N ALA A 191 -1.10 -4.04 -2.91
CA ALA A 191 0.11 -3.98 -2.07
C ALA A 191 0.14 -5.01 -0.92
N TYR A 192 -1.00 -5.57 -0.54
CA TYR A 192 -1.13 -6.57 0.53
C TYR A 192 -1.68 -7.92 0.04
N ALA A 193 -1.77 -8.11 -1.27
CA ALA A 193 -2.41 -9.27 -1.89
C ALA A 193 -1.80 -10.62 -1.44
N GLU A 194 -0.48 -10.68 -1.23
CA GLU A 194 0.22 -11.91 -0.84
C GLU A 194 -0.16 -12.41 0.57
N TYR A 195 -0.77 -11.57 1.40
CA TYR A 195 -1.22 -11.97 2.74
C TYR A 195 -2.62 -12.60 2.75
N VAL A 196 -3.43 -12.35 1.72
CA VAL A 196 -4.84 -12.79 1.70
C VAL A 196 -4.93 -14.30 1.44
N ARG A 197 -5.75 -14.97 2.24
CA ARG A 197 -6.02 -16.41 2.13
C ARG A 197 -7.49 -16.74 1.83
N ASN A 198 -8.31 -15.72 1.67
CA ASN A 198 -9.72 -15.88 1.41
C ASN A 198 -9.95 -16.38 -0.02
N ASN A 199 -10.79 -17.40 -0.18
CA ASN A 199 -11.04 -18.04 -1.48
C ASN A 199 -11.82 -17.15 -2.47
N ASP A 200 -12.50 -16.13 -1.97
CA ASP A 200 -13.27 -15.15 -2.75
C ASP A 200 -12.43 -13.91 -3.15
N TYR A 201 -11.13 -13.92 -2.82
CA TYR A 201 -10.21 -12.85 -3.16
C TYR A 201 -9.34 -13.22 -4.37
N GLU A 202 -9.18 -12.25 -5.27
CA GLU A 202 -8.22 -12.27 -6.38
C GLU A 202 -7.62 -10.87 -6.52
N ALA A 203 -6.33 -10.80 -6.84
CA ALA A 203 -5.57 -9.54 -6.84
C ALA A 203 -5.81 -8.65 -8.07
N GLY A 204 -6.54 -9.12 -9.07
CA GLY A 204 -6.82 -8.44 -10.33
C GLY A 204 -6.15 -9.07 -11.56
N ILE A 205 -5.38 -10.15 -11.42
CA ILE A 205 -4.68 -10.81 -12.54
C ILE A 205 -5.64 -11.27 -13.62
N GLU A 206 -6.69 -12.01 -13.23
CA GLU A 206 -7.70 -12.53 -14.16
C GLU A 206 -8.43 -11.39 -14.88
N LEU A 207 -8.77 -10.33 -14.14
CA LEU A 207 -9.49 -9.20 -14.73
C LEU A 207 -8.60 -8.41 -15.70
N VAL A 208 -7.34 -8.16 -15.35
CA VAL A 208 -6.36 -7.51 -16.23
C VAL A 208 -6.09 -8.34 -17.48
N ALA A 209 -6.07 -9.69 -17.35
CA ALA A 209 -5.82 -10.57 -18.49
C ALA A 209 -6.91 -10.48 -19.57
N THR A 210 -8.15 -10.15 -19.16
CA THR A 210 -9.35 -10.16 -20.00
C THR A 210 -9.95 -8.77 -20.28
N SER A 211 -9.29 -7.69 -19.83
CA SER A 211 -9.79 -6.31 -19.93
C SER A 211 -8.76 -5.37 -20.54
N GLU A 212 -9.25 -4.28 -21.16
CA GLU A 212 -8.38 -3.26 -21.76
C GLU A 212 -8.24 -2.00 -20.89
N ASN A 213 -8.95 -1.90 -19.78
CA ASN A 213 -8.97 -0.72 -18.91
C ASN A 213 -8.81 -1.06 -17.43
N VAL A 214 -8.04 -2.11 -17.13
CA VAL A 214 -7.67 -2.48 -15.75
C VAL A 214 -6.16 -2.67 -15.66
N VAL A 215 -5.55 -2.16 -14.60
CA VAL A 215 -4.16 -2.46 -14.23
C VAL A 215 -4.11 -2.90 -12.77
N MET A 216 -3.13 -3.75 -12.46
CA MET A 216 -2.85 -4.19 -11.10
C MET A 216 -1.45 -3.75 -10.70
N CYS A 217 -1.31 -3.07 -9.56
CA CYS A 217 -0.02 -2.67 -8.98
C CYS A 217 0.31 -3.54 -7.76
N ARG A 218 1.58 -3.93 -7.63
CA ARG A 218 2.11 -4.74 -6.53
C ARG A 218 3.43 -4.13 -6.02
N THR A 219 3.84 -4.50 -4.81
CA THR A 219 5.05 -3.97 -4.18
C THR A 219 5.91 -5.05 -3.54
N PHE A 220 7.22 -4.88 -3.58
CA PHE A 220 8.15 -5.69 -2.79
C PHE A 220 8.34 -5.18 -1.35
N SER A 221 7.72 -4.06 -1.00
CA SER A 221 7.88 -3.41 0.31
C SER A 221 7.23 -4.17 1.47
N LYS A 222 6.29 -5.10 1.20
CA LYS A 222 5.50 -5.76 2.24
C LYS A 222 6.00 -7.19 2.48
N ILE A 223 5.39 -8.20 1.92
CA ILE A 223 5.74 -9.60 2.21
C ILE A 223 7.20 -9.95 1.90
N HIS A 224 7.78 -9.34 0.88
CA HIS A 224 9.16 -9.59 0.46
C HIS A 224 10.22 -8.88 1.34
N GLY A 225 9.81 -7.94 2.22
CA GLY A 225 10.71 -7.24 3.14
C GLY A 225 11.68 -6.25 2.49
N LEU A 226 11.43 -5.82 1.25
CA LEU A 226 12.35 -4.95 0.48
C LEU A 226 11.91 -3.48 0.45
N ALA A 227 11.28 -2.99 1.52
CA ALA A 227 10.75 -1.63 1.57
C ALA A 227 11.80 -0.55 1.27
N ALA A 228 13.04 -0.74 1.73
CA ALA A 228 14.15 0.21 1.53
C ALA A 228 14.65 0.25 0.08
N LEU A 229 14.47 -0.82 -0.69
CA LEU A 229 14.95 -0.90 -2.08
C LEU A 229 14.04 -0.19 -3.07
N ARG A 230 12.86 0.27 -2.62
CA ARG A 230 11.90 0.97 -3.46
C ARG A 230 11.61 0.17 -4.74
N LEU A 231 10.98 -0.98 -4.63
CA LEU A 231 10.67 -1.85 -5.76
C LEU A 231 9.18 -2.19 -5.80
N GLY A 232 8.58 -2.06 -6.96
CA GLY A 232 7.20 -2.43 -7.26
C GLY A 232 7.04 -2.81 -8.72
N TRP A 233 5.87 -3.34 -9.07
CA TRP A 233 5.54 -3.70 -10.43
C TRP A 233 4.05 -3.52 -10.73
N MET A 234 3.75 -3.35 -11.99
CA MET A 234 2.41 -3.24 -12.55
C MET A 234 2.22 -4.30 -13.62
N PHE A 235 1.05 -4.91 -13.68
CA PHE A 235 0.59 -5.74 -14.79
C PHE A 235 -0.60 -5.05 -15.46
N GLY A 236 -0.57 -4.94 -16.78
CA GLY A 236 -1.59 -4.20 -17.52
C GLY A 236 -1.75 -4.63 -18.97
N PRO A 237 -2.75 -4.11 -19.69
CA PRO A 237 -2.87 -4.20 -21.14
C PRO A 237 -1.66 -3.58 -21.86
N ALA A 238 -1.28 -4.13 -23.00
CA ALA A 238 -0.07 -3.72 -23.73
C ALA A 238 -0.01 -2.21 -24.05
N HIS A 239 -1.15 -1.59 -24.40
CA HIS A 239 -1.20 -0.15 -24.71
C HIS A 239 -1.01 0.73 -23.46
N ILE A 240 -1.40 0.26 -22.27
CA ILE A 240 -1.15 0.98 -21.01
C ILE A 240 0.31 0.82 -20.60
N VAL A 241 0.86 -0.39 -20.75
CA VAL A 241 2.29 -0.68 -20.53
C VAL A 241 3.16 0.20 -21.44
N ASP A 242 2.82 0.31 -22.73
CA ASP A 242 3.53 1.20 -23.67
C ASP A 242 3.46 2.66 -23.21
N ALA A 243 2.28 3.16 -22.84
CA ALA A 243 2.12 4.53 -22.35
C ALA A 243 2.99 4.83 -21.12
N VAL A 244 3.03 3.92 -20.13
CA VAL A 244 3.85 4.06 -18.93
C VAL A 244 5.33 3.97 -19.26
N ASN A 245 5.75 3.06 -20.16
CA ASN A 245 7.14 2.92 -20.58
C ASN A 245 7.68 4.17 -21.30
N ARG A 246 6.83 4.95 -21.95
CA ARG A 246 7.23 6.20 -22.63
C ARG A 246 7.57 7.34 -21.68
N ILE A 247 7.03 7.34 -20.46
CA ILE A 247 7.15 8.46 -19.52
C ILE A 247 7.96 8.12 -18.27
N ARG A 248 8.18 6.83 -17.97
CA ARG A 248 9.05 6.44 -16.84
C ARG A 248 10.50 6.84 -17.09
N GLY A 249 11.27 7.02 -16.01
CA GLY A 249 12.72 7.20 -16.11
C GLY A 249 13.37 5.97 -16.80
N PRO A 250 14.38 6.16 -17.66
CA PRO A 250 14.98 5.06 -18.42
C PRO A 250 15.64 3.99 -17.54
N PHE A 251 16.12 4.36 -16.35
CA PHE A 251 16.77 3.49 -15.36
C PHE A 251 16.14 3.68 -13.99
N ASN A 252 14.80 3.62 -13.92
CA ASN A 252 14.03 3.95 -12.71
C ASN A 252 14.14 2.90 -11.60
N VAL A 253 14.70 1.73 -11.85
CA VAL A 253 14.96 0.67 -10.86
C VAL A 253 16.47 0.35 -10.85
N SER A 254 17.08 0.34 -9.67
CA SER A 254 18.50 0.06 -9.52
C SER A 254 18.82 -1.43 -9.73
N ASP A 255 20.06 -1.75 -10.18
CA ASP A 255 20.54 -3.12 -10.36
C ASP A 255 20.40 -3.96 -9.08
N ALA A 256 20.77 -3.38 -7.94
CA ALA A 256 20.63 -4.03 -6.64
C ALA A 256 19.18 -4.33 -6.26
N ALA A 257 18.23 -3.49 -6.65
CA ALA A 257 16.81 -3.75 -6.44
C ALA A 257 16.29 -4.84 -7.38
N ILE A 258 16.73 -4.88 -8.64
CA ILE A 258 16.39 -5.93 -9.60
C ILE A 258 16.89 -7.28 -9.09
N ALA A 259 18.17 -7.40 -8.76
CA ALA A 259 18.77 -8.64 -8.27
C ALA A 259 18.10 -9.17 -6.99
N ALA A 260 17.89 -8.28 -6.00
CA ALA A 260 17.19 -8.66 -4.77
C ALA A 260 15.72 -9.02 -5.02
N GLY A 261 15.06 -8.34 -5.95
CA GLY A 261 13.68 -8.62 -6.36
C GLY A 261 13.51 -9.99 -6.98
N VAL A 262 14.40 -10.37 -7.92
CA VAL A 262 14.43 -11.71 -8.53
C VAL A 262 14.56 -12.79 -7.44
N ALA A 263 15.58 -12.66 -6.57
CA ALA A 263 15.82 -13.62 -5.51
C ALA A 263 14.69 -13.70 -4.49
N ALA A 264 14.02 -12.58 -4.18
CA ALA A 264 12.87 -12.54 -3.28
C ALA A 264 11.62 -13.18 -3.92
N MET A 265 11.43 -13.00 -5.23
CA MET A 265 10.31 -13.60 -5.97
C MET A 265 10.43 -15.12 -6.01
N GLU A 266 11.63 -15.65 -6.14
CA GLU A 266 11.92 -17.09 -6.23
C GLU A 266 11.98 -17.77 -4.86
N ASP A 267 12.07 -17.03 -3.74
CA ASP A 267 12.11 -17.62 -2.39
C ASP A 267 10.71 -17.82 -1.79
N LEU A 268 9.98 -18.77 -2.37
CA LEU A 268 8.61 -19.10 -1.94
C LEU A 268 8.53 -19.56 -0.49
N GLU A 269 9.59 -20.23 0.02
CA GLU A 269 9.65 -20.68 1.41
C GLU A 269 9.66 -19.49 2.39
N HIS A 270 10.46 -18.45 2.11
CA HIS A 270 10.49 -17.23 2.93
C HIS A 270 9.15 -16.48 2.87
N GLN A 271 8.54 -16.37 1.70
CA GLN A 271 7.22 -15.76 1.54
C GLN A 271 6.17 -16.52 2.35
N GLU A 272 6.16 -17.86 2.31
CA GLU A 272 5.20 -18.68 3.07
C GLU A 272 5.44 -18.54 4.58
N ARG A 273 6.68 -18.52 5.07
CA ARG A 273 6.99 -18.24 6.47
C ARG A 273 6.46 -16.87 6.92
N SER A 274 6.64 -15.85 6.09
CA SER A 274 6.14 -14.49 6.35
C SER A 274 4.61 -14.47 6.41
N ARG A 275 3.95 -15.18 5.52
CA ARG A 275 2.49 -15.31 5.47
C ARG A 275 1.94 -16.05 6.69
N GLN A 276 2.57 -17.17 7.09
CA GLN A 276 2.17 -17.94 8.28
C GLN A 276 2.35 -17.12 9.57
N HIS A 277 3.49 -16.41 9.68
CA HIS A 277 3.70 -15.49 10.80
C HIS A 277 2.59 -14.45 10.88
N ASN A 278 2.29 -13.80 9.76
CA ASN A 278 1.22 -12.80 9.70
C ASN A 278 -0.14 -13.38 10.08
N THR A 279 -0.53 -14.50 9.50
CA THR A 279 -1.82 -15.15 9.76
C THR A 279 -2.00 -15.44 11.26
N ARG A 280 -0.97 -16.02 11.89
CA ARG A 280 -0.98 -16.32 13.33
C ARG A 280 -1.16 -15.07 14.18
N TRP A 281 -0.32 -14.07 13.93
CA TRP A 281 -0.26 -12.90 14.81
C TRP A 281 -1.35 -11.87 14.52
N LEU A 282 -1.86 -11.79 13.31
CA LEU A 282 -3.02 -10.98 12.97
C LEU A 282 -4.26 -11.46 13.74
N ALA A 283 -4.50 -12.77 13.73
CA ALA A 283 -5.61 -13.39 14.47
C ALA A 283 -5.45 -13.16 15.99
N TRP A 284 -4.26 -13.42 16.53
CA TRP A 284 -3.97 -13.23 17.96
C TRP A 284 -4.15 -11.77 18.40
N LEU A 285 -3.61 -10.80 17.64
CA LEU A 285 -3.79 -9.38 17.95
C LEU A 285 -5.25 -8.96 17.93
N THR A 286 -6.01 -9.40 16.92
CA THR A 286 -7.44 -9.10 16.80
C THR A 286 -8.21 -9.62 18.02
N GLU A 287 -7.95 -10.85 18.44
CA GLU A 287 -8.59 -11.47 19.59
C GLU A 287 -8.21 -10.79 20.92
N GLU A 288 -6.91 -10.65 21.18
CA GLU A 288 -6.43 -10.10 22.45
C GLU A 288 -6.81 -8.64 22.65
N ILE A 289 -6.71 -7.81 21.61
CA ILE A 289 -7.14 -6.41 21.68
C ILE A 289 -8.67 -6.33 21.85
N GLY A 290 -9.42 -7.21 21.18
CA GLY A 290 -10.87 -7.31 21.37
C GLY A 290 -11.27 -7.66 22.82
N LYS A 291 -10.53 -8.57 23.48
CA LYS A 291 -10.72 -8.90 24.92
C LYS A 291 -10.50 -7.70 25.84
N LEU A 292 -9.71 -6.72 25.43
CA LEU A 292 -9.55 -5.45 26.16
C LEU A 292 -10.75 -4.51 26.00
N GLY A 293 -11.73 -4.85 25.15
CA GLY A 293 -12.92 -4.03 24.86
C GLY A 293 -12.71 -2.97 23.79
N LEU A 294 -11.61 -3.00 23.08
CA LEU A 294 -11.39 -2.15 21.92
C LEU A 294 -11.96 -2.82 20.66
N LYS A 295 -12.62 -2.03 19.82
CA LYS A 295 -13.07 -2.51 18.51
C LYS A 295 -11.86 -2.60 17.58
N VAL A 296 -11.70 -3.73 16.89
CA VAL A 296 -10.71 -3.94 15.82
C VAL A 296 -11.48 -4.16 14.52
N THR A 297 -11.12 -3.42 13.47
CA THR A 297 -11.66 -3.67 12.13
C THR A 297 -11.11 -5.00 11.61
N PRO A 298 -11.96 -5.92 11.12
CA PRO A 298 -11.48 -7.15 10.47
C PRO A 298 -10.48 -6.83 9.35
N SER A 299 -9.32 -7.48 9.39
CA SER A 299 -8.23 -7.23 8.44
C SER A 299 -7.73 -8.52 7.82
N VAL A 300 -7.35 -8.43 6.54
CA VAL A 300 -6.65 -9.50 5.80
C VAL A 300 -5.24 -9.08 5.37
N ALA A 301 -4.80 -7.88 5.79
CA ALA A 301 -3.48 -7.34 5.53
C ALA A 301 -2.46 -7.73 6.63
N ASN A 302 -1.32 -7.05 6.69
CA ASN A 302 -0.33 -7.27 7.75
C ASN A 302 -0.41 -6.22 8.87
N PHE A 303 -1.60 -5.76 9.18
CA PHE A 303 -1.88 -4.78 10.26
C PHE A 303 -3.33 -4.89 10.73
N VAL A 304 -3.61 -4.31 11.87
CA VAL A 304 -4.96 -4.12 12.40
C VAL A 304 -5.25 -2.62 12.60
N LEU A 305 -6.51 -2.23 12.44
CA LEU A 305 -7.00 -0.89 12.78
C LEU A 305 -7.78 -0.99 14.10
N ILE A 306 -7.26 -0.31 15.14
CA ILE A 306 -7.77 -0.32 16.49
C ILE A 306 -8.53 0.98 16.75
N HIS A 307 -9.80 0.89 17.15
CA HIS A 307 -10.63 2.04 17.47
C HIS A 307 -10.64 2.32 18.97
N PHE A 308 -10.43 3.57 19.32
CA PHE A 308 -10.41 4.04 20.71
C PHE A 308 -11.65 4.86 21.06
N PRO A 309 -12.08 4.87 22.34
CA PRO A 309 -13.13 5.76 22.79
C PRO A 309 -12.71 7.23 22.65
N GLN A 310 -13.70 8.13 22.62
CA GLN A 310 -13.45 9.57 22.64
C GLN A 310 -13.38 10.16 24.07
N ALA A 311 -13.39 9.29 25.07
CA ALA A 311 -13.31 9.70 26.47
C ALA A 311 -11.90 10.22 26.79
N LYS A 312 -11.81 11.34 27.52
CA LYS A 312 -10.55 11.95 27.98
C LYS A 312 -9.68 10.92 28.72
N GLY A 313 -8.39 10.85 28.34
CA GLY A 313 -7.42 9.92 28.89
C GLY A 313 -7.50 8.50 28.30
N ARG A 314 -8.41 8.26 27.33
CA ARG A 314 -8.57 6.96 26.63
C ARG A 314 -8.69 7.09 25.12
N THR A 315 -8.35 8.27 24.57
CA THR A 315 -8.41 8.52 23.13
C THR A 315 -7.28 7.83 22.38
N ALA A 316 -7.38 7.76 21.05
CA ALA A 316 -6.28 7.28 20.20
C ALA A 316 -5.00 8.11 20.37
N ALA A 317 -5.12 9.44 20.58
CA ALA A 317 -3.99 10.31 20.83
C ALA A 317 -3.33 10.02 22.19
N ASP A 318 -4.13 9.79 23.24
CA ASP A 318 -3.61 9.39 24.56
C ASP A 318 -2.89 8.04 24.49
N ALA A 319 -3.47 7.07 23.76
CA ALA A 319 -2.86 5.76 23.54
C ALA A 319 -1.56 5.85 22.73
N ASP A 320 -1.51 6.67 21.66
CA ASP A 320 -0.29 6.89 20.88
C ASP A 320 0.83 7.47 21.75
N ALA A 321 0.53 8.47 22.57
CA ALA A 321 1.50 9.06 23.50
C ALA A 321 2.01 8.02 24.52
N PHE A 322 1.10 7.26 25.12
CA PHE A 322 1.42 6.23 26.12
C PHE A 322 2.29 5.10 25.55
N LEU A 323 1.95 4.60 24.36
CA LEU A 323 2.69 3.54 23.66
C LEU A 323 4.05 4.05 23.16
N THR A 324 4.08 5.24 22.58
CA THR A 324 5.33 5.87 22.08
C THR A 324 6.33 6.05 23.22
N ALA A 325 5.89 6.49 24.41
CA ALA A 325 6.76 6.62 25.60
C ALA A 325 7.38 5.28 26.05
N ARG A 326 6.84 4.16 25.61
CA ARG A 326 7.34 2.79 25.84
C ARG A 326 8.07 2.19 24.64
N GLY A 327 8.33 2.99 23.60
CA GLY A 327 9.00 2.55 22.38
C GLY A 327 8.12 1.74 21.42
N LEU A 328 6.80 1.72 21.63
CA LEU A 328 5.84 1.01 20.78
C LEU A 328 5.19 2.03 19.83
N ILE A 329 5.68 2.11 18.59
CA ILE A 329 5.29 3.17 17.66
C ILE A 329 4.25 2.65 16.67
N LEU A 330 2.99 3.03 16.88
CA LEU A 330 1.88 2.75 16.00
C LEU A 330 1.68 3.91 14.98
N ARG A 331 0.83 3.70 14.00
CA ARG A 331 0.45 4.71 13.02
C ARG A 331 -0.80 5.46 13.44
N GLN A 332 -0.69 6.77 13.63
CA GLN A 332 -1.85 7.66 13.71
C GLN A 332 -2.58 7.68 12.36
N THR A 333 -3.90 7.61 12.38
CA THR A 333 -4.74 7.53 11.18
C THR A 333 -5.61 8.77 10.94
N THR A 334 -5.30 9.89 11.60
CA THR A 334 -6.01 11.17 11.44
C THR A 334 -6.00 11.65 9.98
N ALA A 335 -4.87 11.53 9.27
CA ALA A 335 -4.78 11.89 7.86
C ALA A 335 -5.69 11.03 6.95
N TYR A 336 -6.07 9.85 7.40
CA TYR A 336 -7.05 8.96 6.74
C TYR A 336 -8.50 9.25 7.18
N ARG A 337 -8.77 10.39 7.84
CA ARG A 337 -10.07 10.76 8.42
C ARG A 337 -10.54 9.80 9.52
N LEU A 338 -9.61 9.16 10.22
CA LEU A 338 -9.83 8.24 11.33
C LEU A 338 -9.12 8.73 12.60
N PRO A 339 -9.52 9.89 13.18
CA PRO A 339 -8.80 10.49 14.33
C PRO A 339 -8.87 9.66 15.59
N ASN A 340 -9.87 8.77 15.70
CA ASN A 340 -10.10 7.92 16.87
C ASN A 340 -9.55 6.50 16.70
N ALA A 341 -8.60 6.29 15.76
CA ALA A 341 -8.02 4.99 15.53
C ALA A 341 -6.49 5.04 15.42
N LEU A 342 -5.85 3.91 15.69
CA LEU A 342 -4.44 3.66 15.43
C LEU A 342 -4.30 2.40 14.58
N ARG A 343 -3.41 2.43 13.60
CA ARG A 343 -3.05 1.23 12.83
C ARG A 343 -1.80 0.62 13.42
N LEU A 344 -1.88 -0.67 13.77
CA LEU A 344 -0.81 -1.49 14.31
C LEU A 344 -0.35 -2.49 13.27
N SER A 345 0.89 -2.38 12.77
CA SER A 345 1.51 -3.43 11.95
C SER A 345 1.73 -4.70 12.77
N VAL A 346 1.52 -5.86 12.17
CA VAL A 346 1.90 -7.15 12.78
C VAL A 346 3.43 -7.17 12.94
N GLY A 347 3.89 -7.21 14.19
CA GLY A 347 5.29 -7.21 14.57
C GLY A 347 5.84 -8.60 14.86
N THR A 348 7.03 -8.65 15.47
CA THR A 348 7.54 -9.89 16.10
C THR A 348 6.63 -10.32 17.25
N GLU A 349 6.76 -11.58 17.70
CA GLU A 349 6.03 -12.07 18.89
C GLU A 349 6.24 -11.14 20.10
N GLU A 350 7.50 -10.76 20.35
CA GLU A 350 7.83 -9.84 21.45
C GLU A 350 7.07 -8.52 21.33
N ALA A 351 7.14 -7.87 20.16
CA ALA A 351 6.48 -6.60 19.92
C ALA A 351 4.97 -6.68 20.10
N ASN A 352 4.35 -7.72 19.54
CA ASN A 352 2.91 -7.93 19.63
C ASN A 352 2.42 -8.10 21.08
N ARG A 353 3.14 -8.92 21.87
CA ARG A 353 2.84 -9.13 23.29
C ARG A 353 3.03 -7.86 24.12
N LEU A 354 4.08 -7.11 23.86
CA LEU A 354 4.34 -5.82 24.54
C LEU A 354 3.24 -4.80 24.23
N VAL A 355 2.76 -4.71 22.98
CA VAL A 355 1.67 -3.79 22.63
C VAL A 355 0.39 -4.16 23.39
N VAL A 356 -0.01 -5.43 23.39
CA VAL A 356 -1.23 -5.87 24.10
C VAL A 356 -1.10 -5.63 25.60
N GLY A 357 0.07 -5.93 26.20
CA GLY A 357 0.35 -5.65 27.62
C GLY A 357 0.25 -4.15 27.96
N ALA A 358 0.84 -3.31 27.12
CA ALA A 358 0.79 -1.86 27.28
C ALA A 358 -0.63 -1.29 27.08
N LEU A 359 -1.40 -1.81 26.14
CA LEU A 359 -2.81 -1.43 25.95
C LEU A 359 -3.67 -1.82 27.18
N LYS A 360 -3.41 -3.00 27.75
CA LYS A 360 -4.09 -3.44 28.99
C LYS A 360 -3.79 -2.49 30.16
N GLU A 361 -2.53 -2.09 30.31
CA GLU A 361 -2.12 -1.10 31.34
C GLU A 361 -2.77 0.27 31.07
N PHE A 362 -2.75 0.74 29.83
CA PHE A 362 -3.34 2.02 29.41
C PHE A 362 -4.83 2.11 29.73
N LEU A 363 -5.56 1.05 29.50
CA LEU A 363 -7.01 1.02 29.74
C LEU A 363 -7.37 0.89 31.23
N GLY A 364 -6.43 0.39 32.06
CA GLY A 364 -6.63 0.16 33.48
C GLY A 364 -7.54 -1.02 33.80
N PRO A 365 -7.79 -1.28 35.09
CA PRO A 365 -8.75 -2.31 35.49
C PRO A 365 -10.16 -1.93 35.02
N ARG A 366 -10.91 -2.95 34.58
CA ARG A 366 -12.33 -2.85 34.22
C ARG A 366 -13.20 -2.80 35.46
#